data_7fe86867a2327bf2ea0c4bd3ab49588b
#
_entry.id   7fe86867a2327bf2ea0c4bd3ab49588b
#
_cell.length_a   1.000
_cell.length_b   1.000
_cell.length_c   1.000
_cell.angle_alpha   90.00
_cell.angle_beta   90.00
_cell.angle_gamma   90.00
#
_symmetry.space_group_name_H-M   'P 1'
#
loop_
_entity.id
_entity.type
_entity.pdbx_description
1 polymer ?
#
loop_
_entity_poly.entity_id
_entity_poly.type
_entity_poly.pdbx_seq_one_letter_code
_entity_poly.pdbx_strand_id
1 'polypeptide(L)'
;DLVEDGQASLYPIAAETPDGGQPIQRLLLACKAYDAEEAASSVAHRLAGNAELLLLQNGLGSQQAVAARLPRSRCLFASSTEGAFRDGDFRVVFAGRGHTWLGDPRDTSAPAWLAQLSQAGIPHSWSDDILERLWRKLALNCAINPLTVLHDCRNGGLRQHPEEIAALCDELGQLLHASGYDAAAR
;
A
#
# COMPACT_ATOMS: atom_id res chain seq x y z
N ASP A 1 13.78 -7.85 -13.58
CA ASP A 1 13.31 -7.11 -14.78
C ASP A 1 12.02 -6.38 -14.45
N LEU A 2 11.90 -5.13 -14.90
CA LEU A 2 10.64 -4.42 -14.99
C LEU A 2 10.22 -4.36 -16.45
N VAL A 3 8.99 -4.77 -16.75
CA VAL A 3 8.41 -4.69 -18.09
C VAL A 3 7.36 -3.62 -18.13
N GLU A 4 7.57 -2.60 -18.97
CA GLU A 4 6.63 -1.49 -19.20
C GLU A 4 6.46 -1.29 -20.71
N ASP A 5 5.22 -1.21 -21.19
CA ASP A 5 4.88 -1.05 -22.62
C ASP A 5 5.58 -2.07 -23.53
N GLY A 6 5.75 -3.31 -23.04
CA GLY A 6 6.43 -4.40 -23.77
C GLY A 6 7.97 -4.33 -23.79
N GLN A 7 8.55 -3.30 -23.19
CA GLN A 7 10.01 -3.17 -23.04
C GLN A 7 10.46 -3.63 -21.66
N ALA A 8 11.50 -4.47 -21.61
CA ALA A 8 12.09 -4.96 -20.38
C ALA A 8 13.34 -4.14 -20.02
N SER A 9 13.36 -3.62 -18.79
CA SER A 9 14.51 -2.94 -18.20
C SER A 9 15.07 -3.75 -17.03
N LEU A 10 16.37 -3.91 -16.98
CA LEU A 10 17.06 -4.59 -15.88
C LEU A 10 17.52 -3.59 -14.83
N TYR A 11 17.08 -3.81 -13.60
CA TYR A 11 17.50 -3.04 -12.43
C TYR A 11 18.28 -3.95 -11.49
N PRO A 12 19.62 -3.83 -11.41
CA PRO A 12 20.40 -4.59 -10.44
C PRO A 12 20.06 -4.10 -9.02
N ILE A 13 19.64 -5.02 -8.16
CA ILE A 13 19.31 -4.74 -6.77
C ILE A 13 20.17 -5.64 -5.90
N ALA A 14 20.90 -5.06 -4.94
CA ALA A 14 21.62 -5.81 -3.93
C ALA A 14 20.61 -6.54 -3.01
N ALA A 15 20.90 -7.80 -2.71
CA ALA A 15 20.12 -8.59 -1.77
C ALA A 15 20.94 -8.82 -0.49
N GLU A 16 20.27 -8.70 0.65
CA GLU A 16 20.82 -8.98 1.97
C GLU A 16 19.87 -9.86 2.76
N THR A 17 20.43 -10.59 3.73
CA THR A 17 19.63 -11.30 4.73
C THR A 17 19.22 -10.34 5.85
N PRO A 18 18.19 -10.66 6.66
CA PRO A 18 17.82 -9.84 7.81
C PRO A 18 18.98 -9.55 8.77
N ASP A 19 19.89 -10.48 8.94
CA ASP A 19 21.03 -10.36 9.87
C ASP A 19 22.26 -9.66 9.29
N GLY A 20 22.25 -9.35 7.99
CA GLY A 20 23.38 -8.74 7.28
C GLY A 20 23.23 -7.24 7.08
N GLY A 21 24.34 -6.60 6.71
CA GLY A 21 24.38 -5.25 6.17
C GLY A 21 24.45 -4.10 7.19
N GLN A 22 24.25 -2.91 6.66
CA GLN A 22 24.36 -1.64 7.40
C GLN A 22 23.08 -1.31 8.19
N PRO A 23 23.15 -0.39 9.17
CA PRO A 23 21.95 0.12 9.83
C PRO A 23 20.93 0.68 8.83
N ILE A 24 19.67 0.36 9.05
CA ILE A 24 18.57 0.74 8.16
C ILE A 24 18.02 2.09 8.61
N GLN A 25 18.16 3.11 7.78
CA GLN A 25 17.60 4.44 7.98
C GLN A 25 16.16 4.53 7.43
N ARG A 26 15.90 3.84 6.31
CA ARG A 26 14.60 3.79 5.66
C ARG A 26 14.29 2.36 5.24
N LEU A 27 13.12 1.88 5.61
CA LEU A 27 12.63 0.54 5.29
C LEU A 27 11.34 0.65 4.47
N LEU A 28 11.34 0.10 3.27
CA LEU A 28 10.11 -0.13 2.51
C LEU A 28 9.59 -1.54 2.81
N LEU A 29 8.42 -1.64 3.43
CA LEU A 29 7.77 -2.91 3.72
C LEU A 29 6.68 -3.17 2.67
N ALA A 30 6.97 -4.07 1.72
CA ALA A 30 6.11 -4.39 0.59
C ALA A 30 5.62 -5.86 0.57
N CYS A 31 5.80 -6.59 1.67
CA CYS A 31 5.26 -7.93 1.84
C CYS A 31 3.72 -7.90 2.03
N LYS A 32 3.10 -9.08 2.05
CA LYS A 32 1.67 -9.19 2.33
C LYS A 32 1.35 -8.78 3.78
N ALA A 33 0.11 -8.33 4.02
CA ALA A 33 -0.30 -7.81 5.33
C ALA A 33 -0.09 -8.81 6.48
N TYR A 34 -0.33 -10.10 6.23
CA TYR A 34 -0.16 -11.16 7.23
C TYR A 34 1.31 -11.45 7.59
N ASP A 35 2.27 -11.06 6.73
CA ASP A 35 3.72 -11.20 6.99
C ASP A 35 4.35 -9.92 7.56
N ALA A 36 3.61 -8.81 7.59
CA ALA A 36 4.19 -7.48 7.83
C ALA A 36 4.85 -7.35 9.21
N GLU A 37 4.21 -7.85 10.26
CA GLU A 37 4.75 -7.78 11.62
C GLU A 37 6.00 -8.63 11.79
N GLU A 38 6.02 -9.85 11.24
CA GLU A 38 7.17 -10.74 11.29
C GLU A 38 8.34 -10.17 10.49
N ALA A 39 8.09 -9.71 9.26
CA ALA A 39 9.09 -9.09 8.41
C ALA A 39 9.70 -7.84 9.06
N ALA A 40 8.88 -6.97 9.65
CA ALA A 40 9.38 -5.80 10.37
C ALA A 40 10.22 -6.18 11.60
N SER A 41 9.77 -7.19 12.35
CA SER A 41 10.45 -7.68 13.55
C SER A 41 11.81 -8.30 13.22
N SER A 42 11.92 -9.03 12.11
CA SER A 42 13.16 -9.70 11.68
C SER A 42 14.32 -8.73 11.44
N VAL A 43 14.04 -7.47 11.07
CA VAL A 43 15.04 -6.45 10.80
C VAL A 43 15.08 -5.34 11.87
N ALA A 44 14.27 -5.45 12.94
CA ALA A 44 14.13 -4.42 13.96
C ALA A 44 15.45 -4.04 14.64
N HIS A 45 16.35 -5.02 14.84
CA HIS A 45 17.67 -4.83 15.45
C HIS A 45 18.61 -3.97 14.59
N ARG A 46 18.34 -3.83 13.30
CA ARG A 46 19.11 -3.02 12.35
C ARG A 46 18.54 -1.62 12.17
N LEU A 47 17.33 -1.34 12.64
CA LEU A 47 16.73 -0.03 12.48
C LEU A 47 17.49 1.02 13.27
N ALA A 48 17.88 2.12 12.60
CA ALA A 48 18.44 3.29 13.27
C ALA A 48 17.38 3.89 14.22
N GLY A 49 17.84 4.64 15.24
CA GLY A 49 16.93 5.18 16.26
C GLY A 49 15.87 6.16 15.76
N ASN A 50 16.06 6.68 14.54
CA ASN A 50 15.13 7.57 13.84
C ASN A 50 14.72 7.01 12.47
N ALA A 51 14.73 5.69 12.31
CA ALA A 51 14.38 5.06 11.05
C ALA A 51 12.93 5.38 10.64
N GLU A 52 12.73 5.56 9.34
CA GLU A 52 11.40 5.74 8.73
C GLU A 52 10.99 4.46 8.00
N LEU A 53 9.76 4.01 8.27
CA LEU A 53 9.19 2.82 7.65
C LEU A 53 8.07 3.24 6.70
N LEU A 54 8.16 2.87 5.44
CA LEU A 54 7.08 3.03 4.48
C LEU A 54 6.32 1.71 4.33
N LEU A 55 5.04 1.72 4.72
CA LEU A 55 4.19 0.54 4.81
C LEU A 55 3.21 0.53 3.64
N LEU A 56 3.39 -0.40 2.69
CA LEU A 56 2.61 -0.50 1.43
C LEU A 56 1.51 -1.57 1.47
N GLN A 57 1.22 -2.16 2.63
CA GLN A 57 0.21 -3.21 2.74
C GLN A 57 -1.18 -2.69 2.35
N ASN A 58 -1.92 -3.51 1.60
CA ASN A 58 -3.34 -3.28 1.37
C ASN A 58 -4.15 -3.60 2.64
N GLY A 59 -5.29 -2.96 2.80
CA GLY A 59 -6.15 -3.13 3.96
C GLY A 59 -5.77 -2.22 5.12
N LEU A 60 -6.29 -2.54 6.29
CA LEU A 60 -6.10 -1.82 7.54
C LEU A 60 -5.66 -2.79 8.64
N GLY A 61 -5.02 -2.28 9.68
CA GLY A 61 -4.63 -3.03 10.87
C GLY A 61 -3.16 -3.44 10.88
N SER A 62 -2.60 -3.96 9.77
CA SER A 62 -1.20 -4.38 9.71
C SER A 62 -0.23 -3.21 9.91
N GLN A 63 -0.54 -2.04 9.37
CA GLN A 63 0.27 -0.84 9.52
C GLN A 63 0.33 -0.38 10.99
N GLN A 64 -0.82 -0.37 11.66
CA GLN A 64 -0.91 -0.03 13.08
C GLN A 64 -0.17 -1.06 13.95
N ALA A 65 -0.30 -2.35 13.63
CA ALA A 65 0.39 -3.42 14.33
C ALA A 65 1.91 -3.29 14.22
N VAL A 66 2.44 -3.03 13.02
CA VAL A 66 3.87 -2.75 12.83
C VAL A 66 4.31 -1.51 13.60
N ALA A 67 3.54 -0.41 13.54
CA ALA A 67 3.86 0.82 14.26
C ALA A 67 3.90 0.64 15.79
N ALA A 68 3.00 -0.19 16.33
CA ALA A 68 2.97 -0.53 17.77
C ALA A 68 4.21 -1.34 18.19
N ARG A 69 4.71 -2.23 17.32
CA ARG A 69 5.94 -3.00 17.60
C ARG A 69 7.22 -2.18 17.53
N LEU A 70 7.22 -1.10 16.73
CA LEU A 70 8.41 -0.28 16.45
C LEU A 70 8.20 1.19 16.87
N PRO A 71 7.93 1.46 18.17
CA PRO A 71 7.49 2.79 18.64
C PRO A 71 8.56 3.89 18.50
N ARG A 72 9.83 3.52 18.30
CA ARG A 72 10.95 4.46 18.08
C ARG A 72 11.12 4.85 16.62
N SER A 73 10.42 4.19 15.70
CA SER A 73 10.48 4.46 14.27
C SER A 73 9.29 5.29 13.84
N ARG A 74 9.49 6.09 12.81
CA ARG A 74 8.40 6.81 12.15
C ARG A 74 7.77 5.90 11.11
N CYS A 75 6.47 5.61 11.25
CA CYS A 75 5.74 4.74 10.33
C CYS A 75 4.87 5.58 9.39
N LEU A 76 5.22 5.57 8.12
CA LEU A 76 4.49 6.21 7.04
C LEU A 76 3.58 5.17 6.39
N PHE A 77 2.30 5.44 6.33
CA PHE A 77 1.33 4.57 5.67
C PHE A 77 1.21 4.99 4.21
N ALA A 78 0.98 4.03 3.34
CA ALA A 78 0.81 4.32 1.92
C ALA A 78 -0.39 3.58 1.31
N SER A 79 -1.01 4.26 0.35
CA SER A 79 -2.09 3.72 -0.48
C SER A 79 -1.75 3.97 -1.94
N SER A 80 -1.55 2.91 -2.72
CA SER A 80 -1.21 3.02 -4.14
C SER A 80 -2.30 2.43 -5.02
N THR A 81 -2.60 3.09 -6.13
CA THR A 81 -3.45 2.59 -7.21
C THR A 81 -2.64 2.08 -8.41
N GLU A 82 -1.32 2.04 -8.30
CA GLU A 82 -0.45 1.42 -9.30
C GLU A 82 -0.82 -0.05 -9.49
N GLY A 83 -0.85 -0.48 -10.75
CA GLY A 83 -1.11 -1.86 -11.13
C GLY A 83 0.17 -2.54 -11.62
N ALA A 84 0.51 -3.68 -11.03
CA ALA A 84 1.60 -4.52 -11.47
C ALA A 84 1.33 -5.98 -11.11
N PHE A 85 1.92 -6.91 -11.85
CA PHE A 85 1.88 -8.32 -11.51
C PHE A 85 3.24 -8.98 -11.75
N ARG A 86 3.49 -10.05 -11.03
CA ARG A 86 4.72 -10.85 -11.18
C ARG A 86 4.53 -11.88 -12.28
N ASP A 87 5.44 -11.86 -13.26
CA ASP A 87 5.52 -12.77 -14.39
C ASP A 87 6.82 -13.59 -14.32
N GLY A 88 6.93 -14.40 -13.27
CA GLY A 88 8.12 -15.18 -12.96
C GLY A 88 9.00 -14.56 -11.87
N ASP A 89 10.13 -15.20 -11.58
CA ASP A 89 11.05 -14.76 -10.54
C ASP A 89 11.79 -13.49 -10.99
N PHE A 90 11.77 -12.49 -10.11
CA PHE A 90 12.39 -11.18 -10.35
C PHE A 90 11.93 -10.48 -11.64
N ARG A 91 10.75 -10.84 -12.16
CA ARG A 91 10.13 -10.20 -13.31
C ARG A 91 8.79 -9.61 -12.92
N VAL A 92 8.67 -8.29 -13.05
CA VAL A 92 7.44 -7.53 -12.76
C VAL A 92 6.96 -6.88 -14.04
N VAL A 93 5.69 -7.05 -14.34
CA VAL A 93 5.01 -6.39 -15.46
C VAL A 93 4.16 -5.26 -14.90
N PHE A 94 4.42 -4.05 -15.37
CA PHE A 94 3.61 -2.88 -15.09
C PHE A 94 2.29 -2.98 -15.86
N ALA A 95 1.16 -2.86 -15.15
CA ALA A 95 -0.17 -3.09 -15.72
C ALA A 95 -1.06 -1.84 -15.75
N GLY A 96 -0.66 -0.79 -15.08
CA GLY A 96 -1.43 0.45 -15.11
C GLY A 96 -0.85 1.54 -14.24
N ARG A 97 -0.80 2.75 -14.80
CA ARG A 97 -0.36 3.95 -14.08
C ARG A 97 -1.38 4.33 -13.03
N GLY A 98 -0.89 4.58 -11.85
CA GLY A 98 -1.69 4.98 -10.71
C GLY A 98 -1.08 6.16 -9.99
N HIS A 99 -1.42 6.27 -8.72
CA HIS A 99 -0.92 7.31 -7.82
C HIS A 99 -0.72 6.72 -6.44
N THR A 100 0.30 7.18 -5.73
CA THR A 100 0.61 6.73 -4.37
C THR A 100 0.41 7.88 -3.40
N TRP A 101 -0.51 7.71 -2.45
CA TRP A 101 -0.65 8.62 -1.30
C TRP A 101 0.15 8.08 -0.15
N LEU A 102 0.87 8.98 0.51
CA LEU A 102 1.65 8.69 1.71
C LEU A 102 1.23 9.63 2.83
N GLY A 103 1.30 9.18 4.05
CA GLY A 103 1.02 10.02 5.21
C GLY A 103 1.43 9.36 6.51
N ASP A 104 1.50 10.15 7.55
CA ASP A 104 1.75 9.68 8.92
C ASP A 104 0.55 10.05 9.79
N PRO A 105 -0.17 9.06 10.37
CA PRO A 105 -1.32 9.37 11.22
C PRO A 105 -0.99 10.18 12.48
N ARG A 106 0.30 10.33 12.83
CA ARG A 106 0.77 11.02 14.03
C ARG A 106 1.44 12.36 13.74
N ASP A 107 1.86 12.58 12.47
CA ASP A 107 2.62 13.78 12.09
C ASP A 107 2.31 14.17 10.64
N THR A 108 1.69 15.33 10.44
CA THR A 108 1.32 15.83 9.12
C THR A 108 2.51 16.35 8.30
N SER A 109 3.70 16.49 8.91
CA SER A 109 4.89 16.97 8.19
C SER A 109 5.43 15.93 7.23
N ALA A 110 5.51 16.31 5.94
CA ALA A 110 6.07 15.46 4.91
C ALA A 110 7.59 15.28 5.09
N PRO A 111 8.13 14.05 4.96
CA PRO A 111 9.57 13.86 5.03
C PRO A 111 10.29 14.46 3.81
N ALA A 112 11.45 15.07 4.04
CA ALA A 112 12.20 15.76 2.98
C ALA A 112 12.60 14.85 1.79
N TRP A 113 12.75 13.54 2.03
CA TRP A 113 13.10 12.57 0.98
C TRP A 113 11.98 12.28 -0.01
N LEU A 114 10.73 12.73 0.25
CA LEU A 114 9.63 12.58 -0.72
C LEU A 114 9.99 13.14 -2.11
N ALA A 115 10.82 14.18 -2.17
CA ALA A 115 11.32 14.72 -3.43
C ALA A 115 12.06 13.67 -4.28
N GLN A 116 12.63 12.63 -3.68
CA GLN A 116 13.29 11.54 -4.39
C GLN A 116 12.29 10.69 -5.21
N LEU A 117 11.04 10.56 -4.75
CA LEU A 117 10.00 9.87 -5.52
C LEU A 117 9.64 10.67 -6.77
N SER A 118 9.56 12.02 -6.68
CA SER A 118 9.37 12.88 -7.85
C SER A 118 10.51 12.74 -8.86
N GLN A 119 11.75 12.72 -8.37
CA GLN A 119 12.93 12.53 -9.22
C GLN A 119 12.94 11.16 -9.91
N ALA A 120 12.41 10.13 -9.24
CA ALA A 120 12.23 8.80 -9.79
C ALA A 120 11.01 8.66 -10.72
N GLY A 121 10.25 9.74 -10.95
CA GLY A 121 9.06 9.70 -11.79
C GLY A 121 7.87 8.94 -11.19
N ILE A 122 7.86 8.74 -9.87
CA ILE A 122 6.80 8.04 -9.16
C ILE A 122 5.69 9.04 -8.77
N PRO A 123 4.48 8.95 -9.35
CA PRO A 123 3.37 9.82 -9.02
C PRO A 123 2.94 9.61 -7.57
N HIS A 124 3.05 10.67 -6.76
CA HIS A 124 2.71 10.57 -5.34
C HIS A 124 2.19 11.91 -4.78
N SER A 125 1.51 11.82 -3.64
CA SER A 125 1.08 12.98 -2.86
C SER A 125 1.21 12.67 -1.37
N TRP A 126 1.54 13.68 -0.58
CA TRP A 126 1.40 13.62 0.86
C TRP A 126 -0.07 13.85 1.24
N SER A 127 -0.57 13.09 2.21
CA SER A 127 -1.94 13.19 2.73
C SER A 127 -1.89 13.46 4.22
N ASP A 128 -2.54 14.52 4.65
CA ASP A 128 -2.70 14.84 6.07
C ASP A 128 -3.66 13.87 6.77
N ASP A 129 -4.53 13.22 6.00
CA ASP A 129 -5.40 12.13 6.45
C ASP A 129 -5.22 10.88 5.57
N ILE A 130 -4.16 10.16 5.83
CA ILE A 130 -3.87 8.90 5.13
C ILE A 130 -4.85 7.78 5.50
N LEU A 131 -5.44 7.83 6.70
CA LEU A 131 -6.39 6.80 7.13
C LEU A 131 -7.66 6.88 6.30
N GLU A 132 -8.17 8.08 5.99
CA GLU A 132 -9.31 8.24 5.07
C GLU A 132 -9.03 7.59 3.70
N ARG A 133 -7.82 7.81 3.14
CA ARG A 133 -7.40 7.21 1.87
C ARG A 133 -7.38 5.68 1.92
N LEU A 134 -6.88 5.12 3.02
CA LEU A 134 -6.83 3.67 3.23
C LEU A 134 -8.24 3.08 3.38
N TRP A 135 -9.12 3.73 4.14
CA TRP A 135 -10.52 3.33 4.30
C TRP A 135 -11.27 3.35 2.96
N ARG A 136 -11.12 4.43 2.19
CA ARG A 136 -11.73 4.54 0.87
C ARG A 136 -11.27 3.43 -0.08
N LYS A 137 -9.97 3.15 -0.11
CA LYS A 137 -9.44 2.05 -0.93
C LYS A 137 -9.92 0.70 -0.45
N LEU A 138 -10.01 0.48 0.86
CA LEU A 138 -10.54 -0.76 1.43
C LEU A 138 -12.00 -0.97 1.03
N ALA A 139 -12.84 0.05 1.17
CA ALA A 139 -14.23 0.00 0.76
C ALA A 139 -14.38 -0.36 -0.72
N LEU A 140 -13.60 0.29 -1.60
CA LEU A 140 -13.61 -0.02 -3.03
C LEU A 140 -13.21 -1.48 -3.30
N ASN A 141 -12.19 -1.98 -2.63
CA ASN A 141 -11.77 -3.38 -2.76
C ASN A 141 -12.86 -4.34 -2.26
N CYS A 142 -13.52 -4.01 -1.17
CA CYS A 142 -14.62 -4.82 -0.61
C CYS A 142 -15.86 -4.82 -1.52
N ALA A 143 -16.12 -3.75 -2.24
CA ALA A 143 -17.22 -3.70 -3.22
C ALA A 143 -16.93 -4.51 -4.49
N ILE A 144 -15.65 -4.59 -4.91
CA ILE A 144 -15.29 -5.15 -6.21
C ILE A 144 -14.78 -6.59 -6.10
N ASN A 145 -13.79 -6.85 -5.24
CA ASN A 145 -13.06 -8.11 -5.25
C ASN A 145 -13.94 -9.34 -4.97
N PRO A 146 -14.87 -9.33 -4.00
CA PRO A 146 -15.73 -10.48 -3.75
C PRO A 146 -16.60 -10.83 -4.96
N LEU A 147 -17.14 -9.82 -5.63
CA LEU A 147 -18.00 -10.02 -6.80
C LEU A 147 -17.22 -10.56 -8.01
N THR A 148 -15.97 -10.10 -8.21
CA THR A 148 -15.13 -10.66 -9.28
C THR A 148 -14.84 -12.14 -9.07
N VAL A 149 -14.66 -12.57 -7.82
CA VAL A 149 -14.49 -13.99 -7.48
C VAL A 149 -15.78 -14.76 -7.66
N LEU A 150 -16.91 -14.21 -7.16
CA LEU A 150 -18.22 -14.86 -7.24
C LEU A 150 -18.65 -15.10 -8.69
N HIS A 151 -18.41 -14.12 -9.57
CA HIS A 151 -18.82 -14.18 -10.97
C HIS A 151 -17.70 -14.63 -11.92
N ASP A 152 -16.54 -15.06 -11.40
CA ASP A 152 -15.35 -15.47 -12.18
C ASP A 152 -15.07 -14.50 -13.33
N CYS A 153 -15.02 -13.20 -13.02
CA CYS A 153 -14.87 -12.17 -14.03
C CYS A 153 -13.82 -11.10 -13.62
N ARG A 154 -13.36 -10.33 -14.60
CA ARG A 154 -12.56 -9.13 -14.33
C ARG A 154 -13.47 -7.97 -13.90
N ASN A 155 -12.90 -6.92 -13.29
CA ASN A 155 -13.64 -5.73 -12.81
C ASN A 155 -14.63 -5.17 -13.85
N GLY A 156 -14.26 -5.15 -15.14
CA GLY A 156 -15.13 -4.68 -16.21
C GLY A 156 -16.39 -5.54 -16.42
N GLY A 157 -16.35 -6.84 -16.08
CA GLY A 157 -17.49 -7.76 -16.16
C GLY A 157 -18.57 -7.43 -15.14
N LEU A 158 -18.23 -6.80 -14.03
CA LEU A 158 -19.18 -6.42 -12.97
C LEU A 158 -20.22 -5.39 -13.43
N ARG A 159 -20.03 -4.72 -14.57
CA ARG A 159 -21.06 -3.88 -15.20
C ARG A 159 -22.37 -4.61 -15.48
N GLN A 160 -22.34 -5.93 -15.51
CA GLN A 160 -23.51 -6.78 -15.69
C GLN A 160 -24.26 -7.07 -14.37
N HIS A 161 -23.69 -6.65 -13.23
CA HIS A 161 -24.21 -6.89 -11.88
C HIS A 161 -24.39 -5.57 -11.09
N PRO A 162 -25.10 -4.56 -11.65
CA PRO A 162 -25.18 -3.23 -11.04
C PRO A 162 -25.89 -3.22 -9.69
N GLU A 163 -26.89 -4.10 -9.52
CA GLU A 163 -27.69 -4.19 -8.28
C GLU A 163 -26.86 -4.75 -7.12
N GLU A 164 -26.03 -5.75 -7.38
CA GLU A 164 -25.15 -6.33 -6.35
C GLU A 164 -24.06 -5.33 -5.92
N ILE A 165 -23.50 -4.58 -6.89
CA ILE A 165 -22.54 -3.51 -6.58
C ILE A 165 -23.21 -2.43 -5.74
N ALA A 166 -24.42 -2.00 -6.11
CA ALA A 166 -25.14 -0.96 -5.37
C ALA A 166 -25.42 -1.40 -3.92
N ALA A 167 -25.88 -2.64 -3.72
CA ALA A 167 -26.13 -3.18 -2.39
C ALA A 167 -24.88 -3.21 -1.52
N LEU A 168 -23.74 -3.65 -2.07
CA LEU A 168 -22.46 -3.62 -1.34
C LEU A 168 -21.97 -2.18 -1.06
N CYS A 169 -22.13 -1.26 -2.00
CA CYS A 169 -21.78 0.13 -1.80
C CYS A 169 -22.60 0.78 -0.67
N ASP A 170 -23.91 0.47 -0.60
CA ASP A 170 -24.78 0.96 0.47
C ASP A 170 -24.36 0.41 1.84
N GLU A 171 -24.06 -0.89 1.92
CA GLU A 171 -23.58 -1.51 3.17
C GLU A 171 -22.23 -0.94 3.60
N LEU A 172 -21.30 -0.77 2.68
CA LEU A 172 -19.99 -0.18 2.95
C LEU A 172 -20.09 1.29 3.34
N GLY A 173 -21.03 2.05 2.74
CA GLY A 173 -21.31 3.42 3.12
C GLY A 173 -21.78 3.52 4.57
N GLN A 174 -22.67 2.64 5.01
CA GLN A 174 -23.12 2.56 6.41
C GLN A 174 -21.97 2.22 7.37
N LEU A 175 -21.09 1.26 6.96
CA LEU A 175 -19.93 0.87 7.75
C LEU A 175 -18.93 2.04 7.90
N LEU A 176 -18.64 2.75 6.82
CA LEU A 176 -17.75 3.91 6.83
C LEU A 176 -18.31 5.03 7.73
N HIS A 177 -19.61 5.31 7.63
CA HIS A 177 -20.29 6.27 8.49
C HIS A 177 -20.16 5.86 9.97
N ALA A 178 -20.49 4.62 10.31
CA ALA A 178 -20.37 4.09 11.67
C ALA A 178 -18.92 4.12 12.21
N SER A 179 -17.93 4.09 11.31
CA SER A 179 -16.50 4.17 11.64
C SER A 179 -15.95 5.60 11.66
N GLY A 180 -16.77 6.63 11.38
CA GLY A 180 -16.37 8.03 11.38
C GLY A 180 -15.64 8.50 10.11
N TYR A 181 -15.76 7.75 9.00
CA TYR A 181 -15.10 8.05 7.73
C TYR A 181 -16.09 8.43 6.61
N ASP A 182 -16.99 9.35 6.88
CA ASP A 182 -18.03 9.81 5.94
C ASP A 182 -17.47 10.34 4.61
N ALA A 183 -16.30 10.98 4.64
CA ALA A 183 -15.65 11.49 3.43
C ALA A 183 -15.16 10.36 2.52
N ALA A 184 -14.81 9.19 3.08
CA ALA A 184 -14.40 8.02 2.34
C ALA A 184 -15.57 7.30 1.64
N ALA A 185 -16.82 7.56 2.07
CA ALA A 185 -18.04 7.00 1.48
C ALA A 185 -18.51 7.74 0.21
N ARG A 186 -17.93 8.89 -0.10
CA ARG A 186 -18.22 9.73 -1.29
C ARG A 186 -17.22 9.44 -2.41
#